data_cba64ae597c4f93a1afc9d206f72bd0d
#
_entry.id   cba64ae597c4f93a1afc9d206f72bd0d
#
_cell.length_a   1.000
_cell.length_b   1.000
_cell.length_c   1.000
_cell.angle_alpha   90.00
_cell.angle_beta   90.00
_cell.angle_gamma   90.00
#
_symmetry.space_group_name_H-M   'P 1'
#
loop_
_entity.id
_entity.type
_entity.pdbx_description
1 polymer ?
#
loop_
_entity_poly.entity_id
_entity_poly.type
_entity_poly.pdbx_seq_one_letter_code
_entity_poly.pdbx_strand_id
1 'polypeptide(L)' 'PTEGLAPQIVAQVALYLEALRQRGVAVLLIEQKLTIALEIAQRCLVMGQGRIVFEGTPSDLRNNAVVRKEWLEV' A
#
# COMPACT_ATOMS: atom_id res chain seq x y z
N PRO A 1 -3.02 7.79 -4.42
CA PRO A 1 -3.94 8.01 -5.55
C PRO A 1 -5.42 7.84 -5.21
N THR A 2 -5.73 7.22 -4.08
CA THR A 2 -7.15 7.03 -3.70
C THR A 2 -7.70 8.16 -2.85
N GLU A 3 -6.90 9.13 -2.51
CA GLU A 3 -7.31 10.26 -1.70
C GLU A 3 -8.45 11.02 -2.38
N GLY A 4 -9.53 11.26 -1.63
CA GLY A 4 -10.69 11.96 -2.15
C GLY A 4 -11.64 11.11 -2.98
N LEU A 5 -11.34 9.83 -3.24
CA LEU A 5 -12.22 8.95 -3.99
C LEU A 5 -13.29 8.31 -3.10
N ALA A 6 -14.46 8.07 -3.66
CA ALA A 6 -15.52 7.34 -2.97
C ALA A 6 -15.10 5.89 -2.71
N PRO A 7 -15.55 5.27 -1.62
CA PRO A 7 -15.18 3.88 -1.30
C PRO A 7 -15.46 2.87 -2.42
N GLN A 8 -16.56 3.04 -3.17
CA GLN A 8 -16.86 2.13 -4.28
C GLN A 8 -15.82 2.24 -5.40
N ILE A 9 -15.32 3.45 -5.65
CA ILE A 9 -14.31 3.67 -6.68
C ILE A 9 -12.98 3.05 -6.23
N VAL A 10 -12.63 3.20 -4.97
CA VAL A 10 -11.44 2.57 -4.41
C VAL A 10 -11.51 1.05 -4.56
N ALA A 11 -12.68 0.46 -4.27
CA ALA A 11 -12.87 -0.98 -4.44
C ALA A 11 -12.70 -1.42 -5.89
N GLN A 12 -13.21 -0.62 -6.84
CA GLN A 12 -13.04 -0.92 -8.27
C GLN A 12 -11.57 -0.85 -8.69
N VAL A 13 -10.84 0.12 -8.21
CA VAL A 13 -9.40 0.23 -8.47
C VAL A 13 -8.67 -0.99 -7.94
N ALA A 14 -9.00 -1.43 -6.72
CA ALA A 14 -8.39 -2.61 -6.13
C ALA A 14 -8.65 -3.87 -6.97
N LEU A 15 -9.88 -4.05 -7.45
CA LEU A 15 -10.23 -5.18 -8.32
C LEU A 15 -9.47 -5.13 -9.64
N TYR A 16 -9.34 -3.94 -10.23
CA TYR A 16 -8.62 -3.77 -11.47
C TYR A 16 -7.14 -4.14 -11.31
N LEU A 17 -6.52 -3.67 -10.24
CA LEU A 17 -5.12 -3.97 -9.96
C LEU A 17 -4.91 -5.47 -9.74
N GLU A 18 -5.82 -6.13 -9.03
CA GLU A 18 -5.76 -7.57 -8.82
C GLU A 18 -5.90 -8.33 -10.14
N ALA A 19 -6.78 -7.88 -11.03
CA ALA A 19 -6.92 -8.48 -12.35
C ALA A 19 -5.63 -8.37 -13.17
N LEU A 20 -4.96 -7.21 -13.11
CA LEU A 20 -3.67 -7.02 -13.77
C LEU A 20 -2.62 -7.99 -13.21
N ARG A 21 -2.57 -8.13 -11.90
CA ARG A 21 -1.63 -9.03 -11.24
C ARG A 21 -1.82 -10.47 -11.71
N GLN A 22 -3.07 -10.91 -11.79
CA GLN A 22 -3.39 -12.28 -12.24
C GLN A 22 -3.01 -12.52 -13.70
N ARG A 23 -2.91 -11.45 -14.48
CA ARG A 23 -2.46 -11.54 -15.89
C ARG A 23 -0.95 -11.43 -16.03
N GLY A 24 -0.22 -11.45 -14.92
CA GLY A 24 1.24 -11.40 -14.93
C GLY A 24 1.82 -10.00 -15.04
N VAL A 25 1.00 -8.97 -14.86
CA VAL A 25 1.47 -7.58 -14.90
C VAL A 25 1.99 -7.19 -13.52
N ALA A 26 3.22 -6.69 -13.47
CA ALA A 26 3.76 -6.11 -12.24
C ALA A 26 3.20 -4.70 -12.07
N VAL A 27 2.74 -4.40 -10.84
CA VAL A 27 2.15 -3.09 -10.54
C VAL A 27 2.91 -2.46 -9.38
N LEU A 28 3.37 -1.23 -9.58
CA LEU A 28 3.91 -0.40 -8.52
C LEU A 28 2.86 0.64 -8.14
N LEU A 29 2.32 0.53 -6.93
CA LEU A 29 1.30 1.45 -6.45
C LEU A 29 1.93 2.39 -5.43
N ILE A 30 1.80 3.70 -5.65
CA ILE A 30 2.19 4.71 -4.68
C ILE A 30 0.91 5.21 -4.02
N GLU A 31 0.77 4.97 -2.71
CA GLU A 31 -0.46 5.24 -1.99
C GLU A 31 -0.15 5.76 -0.60
N GLN A 32 -0.80 6.85 -0.22
CA GLN A 32 -0.60 7.47 1.10
C GLN A 32 -1.50 6.88 2.18
N LYS A 33 -2.64 6.29 1.80
CA LYS A 33 -3.55 5.66 2.76
C LYS A 33 -3.09 4.24 3.08
N LEU A 34 -2.60 4.06 4.29
CA LEU A 34 -2.04 2.78 4.73
C LEU A 34 -3.06 1.64 4.63
N THR A 35 -4.30 1.87 5.06
CA THR A 35 -5.31 0.83 5.06
C THR A 35 -5.56 0.26 3.67
N ILE A 36 -5.60 1.15 2.66
CA ILE A 36 -5.80 0.74 1.27
C ILE A 36 -4.57 -0.01 0.74
N ALA A 37 -3.39 0.53 0.98
CA ALA A 37 -2.14 -0.09 0.54
C ALA A 37 -2.01 -1.51 1.09
N LEU A 38 -2.34 -1.72 2.37
CA LEU A 38 -2.24 -3.02 3.01
C LEU A 38 -3.24 -4.03 2.47
N GLU A 39 -4.39 -3.58 1.97
CA GLU A 39 -5.38 -4.47 1.36
C GLU A 39 -4.97 -4.95 -0.02
N ILE A 40 -4.28 -4.11 -0.78
CA ILE A 40 -4.00 -4.36 -2.20
C ILE A 40 -2.63 -4.99 -2.39
N ALA A 41 -1.63 -4.55 -1.66
CA ALA A 41 -0.23 -4.90 -1.92
C ALA A 41 0.12 -6.30 -1.44
N GLN A 42 1.05 -6.95 -2.14
CA GLN A 42 1.70 -8.18 -1.71
C GLN A 42 3.02 -7.86 -1.02
N ARG A 43 3.65 -6.75 -1.38
CA ARG A 43 4.86 -6.24 -0.73
C ARG A 43 4.71 -4.77 -0.49
N CYS A 44 5.30 -4.30 0.60
CA CYS A 44 5.26 -2.91 0.99
C CYS A 44 6.67 -2.36 1.13
N LEU A 45 6.85 -1.16 0.60
CA LEU A 45 8.06 -0.37 0.79
C LEU A 45 7.63 0.96 1.41
N VAL A 46 8.23 1.31 2.53
CA VAL A 46 7.95 2.62 3.16
C VAL A 46 9.10 3.55 2.83
N MET A 47 8.78 4.70 2.27
CA MET A 47 9.76 5.74 1.97
C MET A 47 9.72 6.83 3.02
N GLY A 48 10.88 7.27 3.43
CA GLY A 48 11.02 8.40 4.32
C GLY A 48 12.33 9.13 4.04
N GLN A 49 12.27 10.44 3.93
CA GLN A 49 13.44 11.30 3.72
C GLN A 49 14.30 10.85 2.54
N GLY A 50 13.65 10.49 1.44
CA GLY A 50 14.33 10.14 0.20
C GLY A 50 14.94 8.75 0.16
N ARG A 51 14.58 7.87 1.09
CA ARG A 51 15.10 6.49 1.11
C ARG A 51 14.04 5.50 1.55
N ILE A 52 14.31 4.23 1.29
CA ILE A 52 13.46 3.13 1.78
C ILE A 52 13.83 2.85 3.23
N VAL A 53 12.88 2.98 4.13
CA VAL A 53 13.08 2.78 5.57
C VAL A 53 12.49 1.46 6.06
N PHE A 54 11.67 0.79 5.24
CA PHE A 54 11.08 -0.51 5.57
C PHE A 54 10.73 -1.24 4.28
N GLU A 55 10.89 -2.56 4.30
CA GLU A 55 10.44 -3.43 3.22
C GLU A 55 9.93 -4.74 3.83
N GLY A 56 8.77 -5.19 3.41
CA GLY A 56 8.18 -6.44 3.88
C GLY A 56 6.77 -6.65 3.37
N THR A 57 6.08 -7.63 3.97
CA THR A 57 4.69 -7.93 3.63
C THR A 57 3.76 -6.93 4.32
N PRO A 58 2.49 -6.85 3.88
CA PRO A 58 1.49 -6.09 4.63
C PRO A 58 1.38 -6.50 6.09
N SER A 59 1.47 -7.79 6.38
CA SER A 59 1.45 -8.29 7.75
C SER A 59 2.64 -7.79 8.55
N ASP A 60 3.84 -7.80 7.97
CA ASP A 60 5.04 -7.29 8.61
C ASP A 60 4.86 -5.82 8.99
N LEU A 61 4.28 -5.03 8.08
CA LEU A 61 4.08 -3.61 8.32
C LEU A 61 3.01 -3.37 9.40
N ARG A 62 1.91 -4.12 9.36
CA ARG A 62 0.87 -4.02 10.42
C ARG A 62 1.45 -4.29 11.80
N ASN A 63 2.39 -5.21 11.90
CA ASN A 63 2.98 -5.62 13.17
C ASN A 63 4.18 -4.78 13.56
N ASN A 64 4.59 -3.82 12.74
CA ASN A 64 5.71 -2.95 13.06
C ASN A 64 5.23 -1.58 13.51
N ALA A 65 4.91 -1.48 14.80
CA ALA A 65 4.38 -0.25 15.39
C ALA A 65 5.39 0.90 15.31
N VAL A 66 6.68 0.60 15.42
CA VAL A 66 7.73 1.62 15.38
C VAL A 66 7.75 2.32 14.02
N VAL A 67 7.78 1.53 12.94
CA VAL A 67 7.80 2.08 11.58
C VAL A 67 6.53 2.87 11.29
N ARG A 68 5.36 2.31 11.65
CA ARG A 68 4.08 2.99 11.42
C ARG A 68 4.02 4.33 12.14
N LYS A 69 4.42 4.35 13.39
CA LYS A 69 4.37 5.57 14.20
C LYS A 69 5.38 6.60 13.74
N GLU A 70 6.59 6.17 13.42
CA GLU A 70 7.69 7.07 13.09
C GLU A 70 7.56 7.65 11.67
N TRP A 71 7.10 6.87 10.70
CA TRP A 71 7.10 7.25 9.30
C TRP A 71 5.71 7.44 8.70
N LEU A 72 4.70 6.77 9.22
CA LEU A 72 3.35 6.79 8.65
C LEU A 72 2.33 7.47 9.58
N GLU A 73 2.70 7.75 10.80
CA GLU A 73 1.87 8.43 11.82
C GLU A 73 0.55 7.70 12.12
N VAL A 74 0.58 6.39 12.12
CA VAL A 74 -0.61 5.58 12.37
C VAL A 74 -0.37 4.50 13.43
#